data_0f02909f6cdee421ebd48e3a61fb48a0
#
_entry.id   0f02909f6cdee421ebd48e3a61fb48a0
#
_cell.length_a   1.000
_cell.length_b   1.000
_cell.length_c   1.000
_cell.angle_alpha   90.00
_cell.angle_beta   90.00
_cell.angle_gamma   90.00
#
_symmetry.space_group_name_H-M   'P 1'
#
loop_
_entity.id
_entity.type
_entity.pdbx_description
1 polymer ?
#
loop_
_entity_poly.entity_id
_entity_poly.type
_entity_poly.pdbx_seq_one_letter_code
_entity_poly.pdbx_strand_id
1 'polypeptide(L)'
;MYLMRNHDVWIYVRCANSDPRIVFDRLYDLIDEAAGHGFLVRGTSFDHCSGNTLKDRIGLCSMLDAVENGRIEAVMVRDLEQISRNSYILVGVIEILRQNDVYLITTECDLNDELINSGLERFVGDRFTRASFGKPRFDVRLPLMDQF
;
A
#
# COMPACT_ATOMS: atom_id res chain seq x y z
N MET A 1 -25.79 -0.63 14.66
CA MET A 1 -25.44 -0.62 13.25
C MET A 1 -24.03 -0.17 13.03
N TYR A 2 -23.36 -0.79 12.13
CA TYR A 2 -22.03 -0.36 11.79
C TYR A 2 -22.11 0.93 10.99
N LEU A 3 -21.41 1.93 11.45
CA LEU A 3 -21.36 3.17 10.72
C LEU A 3 -20.17 3.18 9.79
N MET A 4 -20.43 3.56 8.57
CA MET A 4 -19.38 3.74 7.61
C MET A 4 -18.41 4.78 8.11
N ARG A 5 -17.19 4.39 8.27
CA ARG A 5 -16.13 5.33 8.61
C ARG A 5 -15.27 5.53 7.39
N ASN A 6 -14.90 6.76 7.17
CA ASN A 6 -13.90 7.02 6.15
C ASN A 6 -12.57 6.60 6.70
N HIS A 7 -11.95 5.65 6.03
CA HIS A 7 -10.60 5.25 6.40
C HIS A 7 -9.61 6.18 5.73
N ASP A 8 -8.67 6.66 6.50
CA ASP A 8 -7.64 7.57 6.00
C ASP A 8 -6.56 6.77 5.30
N VAL A 9 -6.37 7.02 4.02
CA VAL A 9 -5.38 6.28 3.24
C VAL A 9 -4.37 7.21 2.60
N TRP A 10 -3.19 6.67 2.39
CA TRP A 10 -2.12 7.29 1.62
C TRP A 10 -1.96 6.47 0.35
N ILE A 11 -1.89 7.13 -0.78
CA ILE A 11 -1.71 6.46 -2.07
C ILE A 11 -0.28 6.67 -2.52
N TYR A 12 0.38 5.59 -2.88
CA TYR A 12 1.74 5.63 -3.36
C TYR A 12 1.86 4.95 -4.71
N VAL A 13 2.59 5.59 -5.62
CA VAL A 13 2.84 5.07 -6.96
C VAL A 13 4.34 5.16 -7.25
N ARG A 14 4.89 4.10 -7.79
CA ARG A 14 6.24 4.12 -8.33
C ARG A 14 6.20 3.65 -9.77
N CYS A 15 6.92 4.33 -10.62
CA CYS A 15 6.99 3.97 -12.03
C CYS A 15 8.39 4.17 -12.54
N ALA A 16 8.95 3.13 -13.14
CA ALA A 16 10.28 3.22 -13.75
C ALA A 16 10.23 3.67 -15.20
N ASN A 17 9.03 3.86 -15.74
CA ASN A 17 8.84 4.28 -17.11
C ASN A 17 9.40 5.68 -17.34
N SER A 18 9.90 5.93 -18.52
CA SER A 18 10.50 7.22 -18.84
C SER A 18 9.48 8.34 -19.02
N ASP A 19 8.20 8.00 -19.20
CA ASP A 19 7.16 8.99 -19.38
C ASP A 19 6.51 9.33 -18.03
N PRO A 20 6.76 10.54 -17.50
CA PRO A 20 6.22 10.89 -16.19
C PRO A 20 4.69 10.98 -16.16
N ARG A 21 4.04 11.10 -17.31
CA ARG A 21 2.57 11.16 -17.34
C ARG A 21 1.95 9.86 -16.85
N ILE A 22 2.65 8.75 -17.00
CA ILE A 22 2.16 7.45 -16.54
C ILE A 22 2.01 7.43 -15.03
N VAL A 23 2.92 8.09 -14.32
CA VAL A 23 2.82 8.19 -12.86
C VAL A 23 1.50 8.85 -12.45
N PHE A 24 1.18 9.97 -13.09
CA PHE A 24 -0.04 10.70 -12.74
C PHE A 24 -1.29 9.94 -13.13
N ASP A 25 -1.27 9.27 -14.28
CA ASP A 25 -2.42 8.45 -14.68
C ASP A 25 -2.70 7.36 -13.66
N ARG A 26 -1.66 6.69 -13.20
CA ARG A 26 -1.81 5.65 -12.19
C ARG A 26 -2.25 6.20 -10.85
N LEU A 27 -1.76 7.38 -10.52
CA LEU A 27 -2.14 8.02 -9.27
C LEU A 27 -3.63 8.37 -9.28
N TYR A 28 -4.12 8.94 -10.37
CA TYR A 28 -5.54 9.26 -10.50
C TYR A 28 -6.40 8.01 -10.47
N ASP A 29 -5.96 6.94 -11.10
CA ASP A 29 -6.69 5.67 -11.06
C ASP A 29 -6.85 5.17 -9.62
N LEU A 30 -5.80 5.26 -8.84
CA LEU A 30 -5.86 4.82 -7.45
C LEU A 30 -6.70 5.75 -6.59
N ILE A 31 -6.67 7.03 -6.87
CA ILE A 31 -7.52 8.00 -6.16
C ILE A 31 -8.99 7.67 -6.43
N ASP A 32 -9.33 7.39 -7.68
CA ASP A 32 -10.71 7.02 -8.03
C ASP A 32 -11.12 5.71 -7.36
N GLU A 33 -10.20 4.75 -7.33
CA GLU A 33 -10.44 3.48 -6.67
C GLU A 33 -10.71 3.68 -5.17
N ALA A 34 -9.88 4.48 -4.53
CA ALA A 34 -10.04 4.76 -3.11
C ALA A 34 -11.36 5.45 -2.82
N ALA A 35 -11.72 6.43 -3.64
CA ALA A 35 -12.97 7.15 -3.48
C ALA A 35 -14.16 6.22 -3.68
N GLY A 36 -14.07 5.31 -4.64
CA GLY A 36 -15.14 4.35 -4.91
C GLY A 36 -15.39 3.40 -3.75
N HIS A 37 -14.39 3.17 -2.92
CA HIS A 37 -14.53 2.32 -1.74
C HIS A 37 -14.82 3.11 -0.47
N GLY A 38 -14.98 4.41 -0.56
CA GLY A 38 -15.31 5.22 0.61
C GLY A 38 -14.12 5.61 1.45
N PHE A 39 -12.92 5.48 0.93
CA PHE A 39 -11.73 5.92 1.65
C PHE A 39 -11.56 7.43 1.53
N LEU A 40 -10.98 8.00 2.56
CA LEU A 40 -10.56 9.39 2.53
C LEU A 40 -9.08 9.44 2.19
N VAL A 41 -8.74 10.02 1.06
CA VAL A 41 -7.35 10.13 0.64
C VAL A 41 -6.70 11.28 1.40
N ARG A 42 -5.82 10.95 2.33
CA ARG A 42 -5.13 11.94 3.15
C ARG A 42 -3.92 12.54 2.46
N GLY A 43 -3.31 11.77 1.60
CA GLY A 43 -2.17 12.25 0.87
C GLY A 43 -1.76 11.27 -0.18
N THR A 44 -0.91 11.75 -1.07
CA THR A 44 -0.37 10.94 -2.14
C THR A 44 1.10 11.25 -2.29
N SER A 45 1.84 10.27 -2.76
CA SER A 45 3.23 10.49 -3.15
C SER A 45 3.59 9.55 -4.28
N PHE A 46 4.66 9.87 -4.96
CA PHE A 46 5.11 9.03 -6.05
C PHE A 46 6.61 9.14 -6.22
N ASP A 47 7.17 8.12 -6.87
CA ASP A 47 8.56 8.11 -7.28
C ASP A 47 8.64 7.69 -8.73
N HIS A 48 9.55 8.31 -9.44
CA HIS A 48 9.79 7.99 -10.84
C HIS A 48 11.20 7.41 -10.94
N CYS A 49 11.33 6.14 -10.52
CA CYS A 49 12.63 5.50 -10.41
C CYS A 49 12.48 3.98 -10.32
N SER A 50 13.63 3.30 -10.36
CA SER A 50 13.69 1.87 -10.11
C SER A 50 13.33 1.57 -8.65
N GLY A 51 12.71 0.44 -8.42
CA GLY A 51 12.35 0.00 -7.07
C GLY A 51 13.45 -0.75 -6.35
N ASN A 52 14.65 -0.82 -6.89
CA ASN A 52 15.71 -1.67 -6.35
C ASN A 52 16.50 -1.06 -5.20
N THR A 53 16.41 0.25 -5.01
CA THR A 53 17.14 0.95 -3.95
C THR A 53 16.21 1.91 -3.24
N LEU A 54 16.67 2.43 -2.10
CA LEU A 54 15.97 3.49 -1.38
C LEU A 54 16.43 4.87 -1.81
N LYS A 55 17.52 4.92 -2.57
CA LYS A 55 18.05 6.19 -3.03
C LYS A 55 17.04 6.89 -3.94
N ASP A 56 16.85 8.16 -3.72
CA ASP A 56 15.96 9.00 -4.52
C ASP A 56 14.49 8.57 -4.45
N ARG A 57 14.12 7.91 -3.37
CA ARG A 57 12.74 7.49 -3.15
C ARG A 57 12.04 8.45 -2.19
N ILE A 58 11.96 9.72 -2.58
CA ILE A 58 11.36 10.77 -1.75
C ILE A 58 9.88 10.46 -1.48
N GLY A 59 9.17 9.95 -2.49
CA GLY A 59 7.77 9.60 -2.33
C GLY A 59 7.54 8.49 -1.33
N LEU A 60 8.39 7.47 -1.36
CA LEU A 60 8.32 6.40 -0.37
C LEU A 60 8.61 6.92 1.03
N CYS A 61 9.60 7.80 1.15
CA CYS A 61 9.93 8.39 2.44
C CYS A 61 8.76 9.22 2.98
N SER A 62 8.09 9.98 2.13
CA SER A 62 6.91 10.74 2.53
C SER A 62 5.80 9.84 3.04
N MET A 63 5.59 8.72 2.35
CA MET A 63 4.62 7.73 2.79
C MET A 63 4.98 7.18 4.18
N LEU A 64 6.23 6.81 4.37
CA LEU A 64 6.67 6.24 5.65
C LEU A 64 6.58 7.27 6.77
N ASP A 65 6.85 8.53 6.48
CA ASP A 65 6.67 9.60 7.47
C ASP A 65 5.21 9.70 7.90
N ALA A 66 4.28 9.62 6.95
CA ALA A 66 2.86 9.66 7.27
C ALA A 66 2.46 8.46 8.12
N VAL A 67 3.00 7.29 7.81
CA VAL A 67 2.76 6.08 8.59
C VAL A 67 3.23 6.26 10.03
N GLU A 68 4.44 6.75 10.21
CA GLU A 68 5.04 6.87 11.54
C GLU A 68 4.40 7.99 12.36
N ASN A 69 3.82 8.97 11.70
CA ASN A 69 3.12 10.04 12.40
C ASN A 69 1.67 9.67 12.78
N GLY A 70 1.24 8.47 12.46
CA GLY A 70 -0.07 7.98 12.86
C GLY A 70 -1.24 8.67 12.18
N ARG A 71 -1.03 9.26 11.02
CA ARG A 71 -2.06 10.05 10.34
C ARG A 71 -2.94 9.23 9.41
N ILE A 72 -2.53 8.01 9.10
CA ILE A 72 -3.23 7.20 8.12
C ILE A 72 -3.48 5.81 8.68
N GLU A 73 -4.51 5.17 8.16
CA GLU A 73 -4.88 3.81 8.56
C GLU A 73 -4.41 2.77 7.56
N ALA A 74 -4.20 3.18 6.32
CA ALA A 74 -3.79 2.26 5.27
C ALA A 74 -2.96 2.97 4.21
N VAL A 75 -2.13 2.19 3.56
CA VAL A 75 -1.40 2.60 2.36
C VAL A 75 -1.98 1.81 1.20
N MET A 76 -2.31 2.48 0.12
CA MET A 76 -2.84 1.85 -1.08
C MET A 76 -1.83 1.93 -2.21
N VAL A 77 -1.53 0.79 -2.78
CA VAL A 77 -0.66 0.66 -3.96
C VAL A 77 -1.34 -0.29 -4.95
N ARG A 78 -0.91 -0.25 -6.19
CA ARG A 78 -1.43 -1.17 -7.18
C ARG A 78 -1.01 -2.60 -6.89
N ASP A 79 0.27 -2.79 -6.60
CA ASP A 79 0.84 -4.08 -6.25
C ASP A 79 2.12 -3.86 -5.45
N LEU A 80 2.71 -4.95 -4.96
CA LEU A 80 3.90 -4.84 -4.10
C LEU A 80 5.11 -4.29 -4.81
N GLU A 81 5.21 -4.45 -6.13
CA GLU A 81 6.34 -3.91 -6.88
C GLU A 81 6.39 -2.39 -6.83
N GLN A 82 5.27 -1.76 -6.56
CA GLN A 82 5.23 -0.31 -6.38
C GLN A 82 6.11 0.10 -5.21
N ILE A 83 6.15 -0.72 -4.17
CA ILE A 83 7.01 -0.45 -3.03
C ILE A 83 8.44 -0.79 -3.38
N SER A 84 8.69 -2.03 -3.79
CA SER A 84 10.03 -2.43 -4.19
C SER A 84 10.02 -3.80 -4.84
N ARG A 85 10.99 -4.01 -5.73
CA ARG A 85 11.30 -5.34 -6.24
C ARG A 85 12.36 -6.02 -5.38
N ASN A 86 13.01 -5.27 -4.51
CA ASN A 86 14.01 -5.80 -3.59
C ASN A 86 13.30 -6.31 -2.36
N SER A 87 13.42 -7.61 -2.09
CA SER A 87 12.71 -8.25 -0.98
C SER A 87 13.08 -7.67 0.37
N TYR A 88 14.33 -7.27 0.56
CA TYR A 88 14.75 -6.72 1.84
C TYR A 88 14.13 -5.35 2.10
N ILE A 89 14.06 -4.53 1.07
CA ILE A 89 13.39 -3.22 1.19
C ILE A 89 11.92 -3.42 1.45
N LEU A 90 11.30 -4.33 0.71
CA LEU A 90 9.87 -4.59 0.85
C LEU A 90 9.53 -5.09 2.25
N VAL A 91 10.31 -6.05 2.76
CA VAL A 91 10.11 -6.54 4.12
C VAL A 91 10.25 -5.42 5.13
N GLY A 92 11.25 -4.56 4.95
CA GLY A 92 11.46 -3.43 5.86
C GLY A 92 10.30 -2.47 5.87
N VAL A 93 9.75 -2.14 4.70
CA VAL A 93 8.60 -1.25 4.60
C VAL A 93 7.38 -1.90 5.26
N ILE A 94 7.13 -3.16 4.94
CA ILE A 94 5.99 -3.87 5.50
C ILE A 94 6.09 -3.95 7.02
N GLU A 95 7.29 -4.14 7.55
CA GLU A 95 7.48 -4.19 8.99
C GLU A 95 7.16 -2.84 9.64
N ILE A 96 7.52 -1.74 9.00
CA ILE A 96 7.17 -0.41 9.48
C ILE A 96 5.64 -0.24 9.50
N LEU A 97 4.97 -0.66 8.45
CA LEU A 97 3.51 -0.60 8.40
C LEU A 97 2.91 -1.42 9.54
N ARG A 98 3.42 -2.63 9.73
CA ARG A 98 2.92 -3.52 10.77
C ARG A 98 3.13 -2.93 12.17
N GLN A 99 4.28 -2.35 12.41
CA GLN A 99 4.60 -1.75 13.72
C GLN A 99 3.70 -0.57 14.04
N ASN A 100 3.22 0.10 13.03
CA ASN A 100 2.34 1.26 13.18
C ASN A 100 0.86 0.91 12.98
N ASP A 101 0.56 -0.38 12.87
CA ASP A 101 -0.81 -0.87 12.68
C ASP A 101 -1.49 -0.26 11.45
N VAL A 102 -0.73 -0.09 10.38
CA VAL A 102 -1.22 0.44 9.11
C VAL A 102 -1.41 -0.72 8.14
N TYR A 103 -2.57 -0.76 7.50
CA TYR A 103 -2.88 -1.81 6.54
C TYR A 103 -2.24 -1.50 5.19
N LEU A 104 -1.96 -2.57 4.45
CA LEU A 104 -1.49 -2.44 3.07
C LEU A 104 -2.59 -2.94 2.15
N ILE A 105 -2.99 -2.12 1.22
CA ILE A 105 -4.03 -2.43 0.25
C ILE A 105 -3.39 -2.51 -1.13
N THR A 106 -3.59 -3.64 -1.81
CA THR A 106 -3.19 -3.78 -3.19
C THR A 106 -4.44 -3.87 -4.04
N THR A 107 -4.49 -3.13 -5.14
CA THR A 107 -5.73 -3.01 -5.91
C THR A 107 -5.83 -3.99 -7.08
N GLU A 108 -4.72 -4.45 -7.63
CA GLU A 108 -4.74 -5.34 -8.77
C GLU A 108 -4.56 -6.80 -8.43
N CYS A 109 -3.94 -7.08 -7.30
CA CYS A 109 -3.63 -8.44 -6.89
C CYS A 109 -4.08 -8.69 -5.47
N ASP A 110 -4.41 -9.94 -5.19
CA ASP A 110 -4.60 -10.36 -3.82
C ASP A 110 -3.25 -10.32 -3.11
N LEU A 111 -3.21 -9.69 -1.96
CA LEU A 111 -1.97 -9.55 -1.21
C LEU A 111 -1.34 -10.90 -0.90
N ASN A 112 -2.15 -11.90 -0.54
CA ASN A 112 -1.63 -13.23 -0.25
C ASN A 112 -0.98 -13.86 -1.48
N ASP A 113 -1.60 -13.69 -2.64
CA ASP A 113 -1.03 -14.22 -3.89
C ASP A 113 0.27 -13.52 -4.21
N GLU A 114 0.33 -12.22 -4.00
CA GLU A 114 1.56 -11.48 -4.24
C GLU A 114 2.68 -11.92 -3.30
N LEU A 115 2.36 -12.17 -2.04
CA LEU A 115 3.34 -12.65 -1.07
C LEU A 115 3.91 -13.99 -1.51
N ILE A 116 3.06 -14.90 -1.95
CA ILE A 116 3.50 -16.21 -2.42
C ILE A 116 4.38 -16.05 -3.65
N ASN A 117 3.94 -15.25 -4.60
CA ASN A 117 4.67 -15.08 -5.86
C ASN A 117 6.00 -14.39 -5.67
N SER A 118 6.08 -13.48 -4.72
CA SER A 118 7.32 -12.76 -4.44
C SER A 118 8.28 -13.53 -3.54
N GLY A 119 7.82 -14.60 -2.93
CA GLY A 119 8.63 -15.37 -2.00
C GLY A 119 8.75 -14.73 -0.63
N LEU A 120 8.00 -13.70 -0.36
CA LEU A 120 8.10 -12.97 0.91
C LEU A 120 7.58 -13.76 2.11
N GLU A 121 6.76 -14.76 1.89
CA GLU A 121 6.29 -15.61 2.98
C GLU A 121 7.43 -16.16 3.80
N ARG A 122 8.56 -16.43 3.17
CA ARG A 122 9.73 -16.97 3.87
C ARG A 122 10.28 -16.00 4.90
N PHE A 123 10.08 -14.69 4.66
CA PHE A 123 10.66 -13.68 5.51
C PHE A 123 9.71 -13.19 6.58
N VAL A 124 8.43 -13.14 6.28
CA VAL A 124 7.46 -12.57 7.20
C VAL A 124 6.54 -13.59 7.83
N GLY A 125 6.31 -14.70 7.14
CA GLY A 125 5.54 -15.82 7.67
C GLY A 125 4.17 -15.39 8.20
N ASP A 126 3.71 -16.16 9.20
CA ASP A 126 2.38 -15.92 9.76
C ASP A 126 2.23 -14.57 10.41
N ARG A 127 3.30 -14.02 10.93
CA ARG A 127 3.24 -12.71 11.58
C ARG A 127 2.76 -11.65 10.62
N PHE A 128 3.32 -11.67 9.42
CA PHE A 128 2.94 -10.70 8.40
C PHE A 128 1.46 -10.84 8.05
N THR A 129 1.05 -12.06 7.71
CA THR A 129 -0.29 -12.26 7.20
C THR A 129 -1.37 -12.03 8.25
N ARG A 130 -1.08 -12.36 9.50
CA ARG A 130 -2.09 -12.24 10.54
C ARG A 130 -2.04 -10.94 11.31
N ALA A 131 -0.84 -10.45 11.57
CA ALA A 131 -0.70 -9.30 12.46
C ALA A 131 -1.12 -8.00 11.81
N SER A 132 -0.91 -7.87 10.50
CA SER A 132 -1.13 -6.58 9.85
C SER A 132 -2.09 -6.66 8.68
N PHE A 133 -1.93 -7.64 7.85
CA PHE A 133 -2.62 -7.66 6.56
C PHE A 133 -3.65 -8.76 6.46
N GLY A 134 -3.65 -9.69 7.39
CA GLY A 134 -4.67 -10.71 7.47
C GLY A 134 -5.87 -10.32 8.30
N LYS A 135 -5.85 -9.17 8.92
CA LYS A 135 -6.97 -8.73 9.74
C LYS A 135 -8.14 -8.33 8.88
N PRO A 136 -9.34 -8.67 9.29
CA PRO A 136 -10.53 -8.37 8.49
C PRO A 136 -11.15 -7.01 8.79
N ARG A 137 -10.39 -6.05 9.30
CA ARG A 137 -10.94 -4.73 9.58
C ARG A 137 -11.62 -4.16 8.34
N PHE A 138 -10.97 -4.31 7.21
CA PHE A 138 -11.62 -4.18 5.92
C PHE A 138 -10.93 -5.15 4.99
N ASP A 139 -11.70 -5.74 4.10
CA ASP A 139 -11.16 -6.73 3.19
C ASP A 139 -10.78 -6.03 1.90
N VAL A 140 -9.50 -6.00 1.64
CA VAL A 140 -8.95 -5.27 0.50
C VAL A 140 -9.23 -5.93 -0.84
N ARG A 141 -9.70 -7.17 -0.81
CA ARG A 141 -9.96 -7.90 -2.04
C ARG A 141 -11.40 -7.81 -2.48
N LEU A 142 -12.26 -7.38 -1.60
CA LEU A 142 -13.68 -7.29 -1.88
C LEU A 142 -14.05 -5.84 -2.10
N PRO A 143 -15.15 -5.59 -2.81
CA PRO A 143 -15.72 -4.26 -2.78
C PRO A 143 -15.94 -3.91 -1.33
N LEU A 144 -15.31 -2.86 -0.87
CA LEU A 144 -15.32 -2.54 0.54
C LEU A 144 -16.72 -2.25 1.07
N MET A 145 -17.62 -1.89 0.19
CA MET A 145 -19.01 -1.71 0.55
C MET A 145 -19.63 -2.96 1.14
N ASP A 146 -19.16 -4.11 0.76
CA ASP A 146 -19.67 -5.37 1.30
C ASP A 146 -19.30 -5.55 2.76
N GLN A 147 -18.27 -4.84 3.19
CA GLN A 147 -17.81 -4.91 4.57
C GLN A 147 -18.57 -3.98 5.48
N PHE A 148 -19.24 -3.05 4.90
CA PHE A 148 -19.92 -2.01 5.63
C PHE A 148 -21.41 -2.10 5.42
#